data_3418b8b27bffb3394cabc7c09645835f
#
_entry.id   3418b8b27bffb3394cabc7c09645835f
#
_cell.length_a   1.000
_cell.length_b   1.000
_cell.length_c   1.000
_cell.angle_alpha   90.00
_cell.angle_beta   90.00
_cell.angle_gamma   90.00
#
_symmetry.space_group_name_H-M   'P 1'
#
loop_
_entity.id
_entity.type
_entity.pdbx_description
1 polymer ?
#
loop_
_entity_poly.entity_id
_entity_poly.type
_entity_poly.pdbx_seq_one_letter_code
_entity_poly.pdbx_strand_id
1 'polypeptide(L)'
;MANNEKVLKILTELNGTKVLILGNHDKAHNAMYGLGFDVVLNNATIYISGERVTMSHCPLRGVFREDVTGMRGALETDMWHGEHKQQAYSVTDEGQFHLHGHIHSGPNNKKLRFDGKQFDVGVPANKYRPLHISEIESWIAKTKLGLTKYVK
;
A
#
# COMPACT_ATOMS: atom_id res chain seq x y z
N MET A 1 -6.37 -23.65 -10.89
CA MET A 1 -7.25 -23.25 -12.01
C MET A 1 -8.54 -22.60 -11.51
N ALA A 2 -9.34 -23.23 -10.67
CA ALA A 2 -10.62 -22.67 -10.18
C ALA A 2 -10.57 -21.26 -9.57
N ASN A 3 -9.48 -20.87 -8.91
CA ASN A 3 -9.35 -19.52 -8.33
C ASN A 3 -9.13 -18.44 -9.39
N ASN A 4 -8.43 -18.73 -10.49
CA ASN A 4 -8.16 -17.75 -11.54
C ASN A 4 -9.44 -17.37 -12.31
N GLU A 5 -10.32 -18.33 -12.56
CA GLU A 5 -11.60 -18.07 -13.23
C GLU A 5 -12.53 -17.18 -12.39
N LYS A 6 -12.53 -17.37 -11.07
CA LYS A 6 -13.30 -16.52 -10.15
C LYS A 6 -12.76 -15.09 -10.14
N VAL A 7 -11.44 -14.92 -10.09
CA VAL A 7 -10.79 -13.59 -10.13
C VAL A 7 -11.10 -12.90 -11.45
N LEU A 8 -10.91 -13.58 -12.57
CA LEU A 8 -11.23 -13.05 -13.90
C LEU A 8 -12.69 -12.61 -14.00
N LYS A 9 -13.63 -13.42 -13.51
CA LYS A 9 -15.05 -13.07 -13.50
C LYS A 9 -15.29 -11.77 -12.71
N ILE A 10 -14.75 -11.67 -11.49
CA ILE A 10 -14.91 -10.48 -10.66
C ILE A 10 -14.32 -9.25 -11.34
N LEU A 11 -13.10 -9.34 -11.88
CA LEU A 11 -12.45 -8.22 -12.54
C LEU A 11 -13.19 -7.78 -13.81
N THR A 12 -13.80 -8.72 -14.54
CA THR A 12 -14.62 -8.42 -15.73
C THR A 12 -15.91 -7.68 -15.37
N GLU A 13 -16.49 -7.95 -14.20
CA GLU A 13 -17.70 -7.29 -13.71
C GLU A 13 -17.42 -5.86 -13.16
N LEU A 14 -16.16 -5.54 -12.82
CA LEU A 14 -15.79 -4.20 -12.34
C LEU A 14 -15.67 -3.21 -13.50
N ASN A 15 -16.29 -2.04 -13.33
CA ASN A 15 -16.18 -0.94 -14.27
C ASN A 15 -14.82 -0.21 -14.14
N GLY A 16 -14.38 0.41 -15.23
CA GLY A 16 -13.17 1.23 -15.28
C GLY A 16 -11.89 0.44 -15.51
N THR A 17 -10.79 1.16 -15.66
CA THR A 17 -9.44 0.62 -15.84
C THR A 17 -8.91 0.04 -14.53
N LYS A 18 -8.48 -1.20 -14.57
CA LYS A 18 -7.96 -1.92 -13.42
C LYS A 18 -6.44 -1.91 -13.44
N VAL A 19 -5.85 -1.17 -12.52
CA VAL A 19 -4.40 -1.05 -12.35
C VAL A 19 -3.97 -1.87 -11.13
N LEU A 20 -3.08 -2.83 -11.33
CA LEU A 20 -2.49 -3.63 -10.26
C LEU A 20 -1.09 -3.09 -9.91
N ILE A 21 -0.86 -2.83 -8.63
CA ILE A 21 0.50 -2.73 -8.07
C ILE A 21 0.85 -4.11 -7.51
N LEU A 22 1.86 -4.75 -8.09
CA LEU A 22 2.25 -6.11 -7.73
C LEU A 22 2.71 -6.21 -6.27
N GLY A 23 2.23 -7.26 -5.61
CA GLY A 23 2.67 -7.68 -4.30
C GLY A 23 3.53 -8.95 -4.33
N ASN A 24 4.10 -9.28 -3.18
CA ASN A 24 5.00 -10.42 -3.02
C ASN A 24 4.33 -11.81 -3.21
N HIS A 25 3.01 -11.87 -3.19
CA HIS A 25 2.23 -13.08 -3.46
C HIS A 25 1.67 -13.15 -4.89
N ASP A 26 1.81 -12.09 -5.65
CA ASP A 26 1.33 -12.05 -7.02
C ASP A 26 2.26 -12.82 -7.96
N LYS A 27 1.70 -13.29 -9.07
CA LYS A 27 2.46 -13.93 -10.14
C LYS A 27 3.12 -12.88 -11.04
N ALA A 28 3.92 -13.33 -12.01
CA ALA A 28 4.54 -12.46 -13.00
C ALA A 28 3.50 -11.63 -13.78
N HIS A 29 3.92 -10.48 -14.31
CA HIS A 29 3.07 -9.50 -15.02
C HIS A 29 2.12 -10.15 -16.03
N ASN A 30 2.65 -11.04 -16.91
CA ASN A 30 1.84 -11.70 -17.94
C ASN A 30 0.68 -12.52 -17.36
N ALA A 31 0.89 -13.17 -16.21
CA ALA A 31 -0.15 -13.92 -15.55
C ALA A 31 -1.24 -13.00 -14.96
N MET A 32 -0.87 -11.79 -14.50
CA MET A 32 -1.82 -10.81 -13.97
C MET A 32 -2.65 -10.17 -15.08
N TYR A 33 -2.08 -9.87 -16.25
CA TYR A 33 -2.85 -9.48 -17.43
C TYR A 33 -3.88 -10.55 -17.81
N GLY A 34 -3.50 -11.82 -17.78
CA GLY A 34 -4.39 -12.95 -18.01
C GLY A 34 -5.54 -13.09 -16.99
N LEU A 35 -5.45 -12.44 -15.84
CA LEU A 35 -6.52 -12.37 -14.84
C LEU A 35 -7.50 -11.21 -15.08
N GLY A 36 -7.22 -10.30 -16.03
CA GLY A 36 -8.12 -9.20 -16.38
C GLY A 36 -7.71 -7.83 -15.83
N PHE A 37 -6.47 -7.67 -15.37
CA PHE A 37 -5.91 -6.34 -15.10
C PHE A 37 -5.50 -5.66 -16.41
N ASP A 38 -5.81 -4.38 -16.53
CA ASP A 38 -5.51 -3.59 -17.73
C ASP A 38 -4.07 -3.05 -17.69
N VAL A 39 -3.55 -2.77 -16.48
CA VAL A 39 -2.18 -2.28 -16.24
C VAL A 39 -1.61 -3.02 -15.03
N VAL A 40 -0.34 -3.45 -15.14
CA VAL A 40 0.37 -4.14 -14.06
C VAL A 40 1.72 -3.45 -13.83
N LEU A 41 1.95 -2.95 -12.64
CA LEU A 41 3.12 -2.14 -12.26
C LEU A 41 3.77 -2.69 -10.99
N ASN A 42 5.06 -2.47 -10.80
CA ASN A 42 5.73 -2.73 -9.51
C ASN A 42 5.48 -1.62 -8.49
N ASN A 43 5.39 -0.40 -8.97
CA ASN A 43 5.08 0.80 -8.20
C ASN A 43 4.53 1.86 -9.14
N ALA A 44 3.96 2.92 -8.57
CA ALA A 44 3.48 4.07 -9.34
C ALA A 44 3.69 5.37 -8.55
N THR A 45 3.72 6.48 -9.29
CA THR A 45 3.66 7.83 -8.74
C THR A 45 2.50 8.54 -9.39
N ILE A 46 1.65 9.14 -8.57
CA ILE A 46 0.53 9.99 -9.00
C ILE A 46 0.56 11.31 -8.23
N TYR A 47 -0.24 12.26 -8.65
CA TYR A 47 -0.43 13.51 -7.93
C TYR A 47 -1.87 13.59 -7.44
N ILE A 48 -2.04 13.81 -6.13
CA ILE A 48 -3.34 13.95 -5.47
C ILE A 48 -3.33 15.28 -4.72
N SER A 49 -4.26 16.16 -5.02
CA SER A 49 -4.34 17.49 -4.41
C SER A 49 -3.02 18.29 -4.49
N GLY A 50 -2.28 18.12 -5.60
CA GLY A 50 -0.98 18.76 -5.82
C GLY A 50 0.22 18.09 -5.12
N GLU A 51 -0.01 17.08 -4.30
CA GLU A 51 1.05 16.35 -3.61
C GLU A 51 1.51 15.12 -4.40
N ARG A 52 2.83 14.87 -4.40
CA ARG A 52 3.40 13.64 -4.95
C ARG A 52 3.07 12.46 -4.04
N VAL A 53 2.40 11.48 -4.60
CA VAL A 53 2.00 10.26 -3.90
C VAL A 53 2.58 9.05 -4.60
N THR A 54 3.44 8.31 -3.93
CA THR A 54 3.95 7.04 -4.43
C THR A 54 3.09 5.88 -3.93
N MET A 55 3.05 4.81 -4.71
CA MET A 55 2.34 3.58 -4.37
C MET A 55 3.26 2.39 -4.60
N SER A 56 3.34 1.51 -3.63
CA SER A 56 3.96 0.19 -3.74
C SER A 56 3.29 -0.78 -2.77
N HIS A 57 3.53 -2.08 -2.95
CA HIS A 57 2.93 -3.08 -2.07
C HIS A 57 3.41 -2.94 -0.62
N CYS A 58 4.71 -2.75 -0.42
CA CYS A 58 5.31 -2.57 0.90
C CYS A 58 5.42 -1.09 1.29
N PRO A 59 5.54 -0.77 2.58
CA PRO A 59 5.90 0.56 3.07
C PRO A 59 7.22 1.07 2.46
N LEU A 60 7.48 2.37 2.63
CA LEU A 60 8.72 3.02 2.20
C LEU A 60 9.96 2.37 2.84
N ARG A 61 11.03 2.28 2.07
CA ARG A 61 12.35 1.88 2.57
C ARG A 61 13.12 3.08 3.11
N GLY A 62 13.93 2.85 4.15
CA GLY A 62 14.81 3.87 4.70
C GLY A 62 14.12 4.88 5.62
N VAL A 63 12.91 4.58 6.06
CA VAL A 63 12.22 5.41 7.06
C VAL A 63 12.92 5.25 8.39
N PHE A 64 13.73 6.25 8.75
CA PHE A 64 14.33 6.34 10.07
C PHE A 64 13.38 7.08 11.01
N ARG A 65 12.97 6.41 12.08
CA ARG A 65 12.14 7.00 13.12
C ARG A 65 12.93 7.07 14.39
N GLU A 66 13.20 8.27 14.83
CA GLU A 66 13.81 8.52 16.14
C GLU A 66 12.78 8.56 17.27
N ASP A 67 11.50 8.77 16.95
CA ASP A 67 10.46 9.13 17.92
C ASP A 67 9.53 8.00 18.35
N VAL A 68 9.61 6.81 17.72
CA VAL A 68 8.77 5.66 18.06
C VAL A 68 9.60 4.54 18.65
N THR A 69 10.00 4.72 19.90
CA THR A 69 10.65 3.67 20.68
C THR A 69 9.77 2.42 20.76
N GLY A 70 10.23 1.32 20.21
CA GLY A 70 9.58 0.00 20.21
C GLY A 70 8.94 -0.45 18.91
N MET A 71 8.73 0.42 17.92
CA MET A 71 8.20 0.02 16.62
C MET A 71 9.26 -0.15 15.53
N ARG A 72 10.46 0.38 15.75
CA ARG A 72 11.59 0.23 14.84
C ARG A 72 11.87 -1.24 14.52
N GLY A 73 11.79 -2.11 15.53
CA GLY A 73 11.96 -3.54 15.36
C GLY A 73 10.82 -4.21 14.59
N ALA A 74 9.58 -3.77 14.74
CA ALA A 74 8.43 -4.42 14.09
C ALA A 74 8.35 -4.10 12.58
N LEU A 75 8.64 -2.85 12.19
CA LEU A 75 8.70 -2.47 10.77
C LEU A 75 9.94 -3.05 10.08
N GLU A 76 11.09 -3.02 10.73
CA GLU A 76 12.30 -3.64 10.20
C GLU A 76 12.20 -5.16 10.12
N THR A 77 11.71 -5.84 11.15
CA THR A 77 11.63 -7.30 11.18
C THR A 77 10.56 -7.86 10.26
N ASP A 78 9.39 -7.24 10.16
CA ASP A 78 8.32 -7.70 9.28
C ASP A 78 8.56 -7.37 7.80
N MET A 79 9.33 -6.33 7.51
CA MET A 79 9.70 -5.94 6.14
C MET A 79 10.94 -6.68 5.62
N TRP A 80 11.83 -7.14 6.49
CA TRP A 80 13.17 -7.59 6.11
C TRP A 80 13.41 -9.10 6.23
N HIS A 81 12.42 -9.88 6.61
CA HIS A 81 12.48 -11.33 6.50
C HIS A 81 12.40 -11.77 5.03
N GLY A 82 13.51 -11.58 4.30
CA GLY A 82 13.63 -11.89 2.87
C GLY A 82 14.15 -10.74 2.03
N GLU A 83 15.15 -10.05 2.51
CA GLU A 83 15.71 -8.76 2.08
C GLU A 83 15.75 -8.48 0.57
N HIS A 84 16.09 -9.45 -0.26
CA HIS A 84 16.23 -9.21 -1.69
C HIS A 84 14.91 -9.21 -2.48
N LYS A 85 13.90 -9.93 -2.01
CA LYS A 85 12.60 -10.04 -2.70
C LYS A 85 11.68 -8.87 -2.42
N GLN A 86 11.77 -8.27 -1.24
CA GLN A 86 10.88 -7.16 -0.85
C GLN A 86 11.32 -5.81 -1.42
N GLN A 87 12.59 -5.64 -1.78
CA GLN A 87 13.08 -4.43 -2.43
C GLN A 87 12.34 -4.11 -3.73
N ALA A 88 11.93 -5.14 -4.48
CA ALA A 88 11.16 -4.98 -5.71
C ALA A 88 9.74 -4.42 -5.48
N TYR A 89 9.22 -4.53 -4.25
CA TYR A 89 7.84 -4.16 -3.88
C TYR A 89 7.76 -2.93 -2.98
N SER A 90 8.84 -2.19 -2.84
CA SER A 90 8.91 -0.97 -2.04
C SER A 90 9.66 0.14 -2.78
N VAL A 91 9.38 1.40 -2.45
CA VAL A 91 10.11 2.57 -2.95
C VAL A 91 10.88 3.24 -1.79
N THR A 92 11.91 4.04 -2.15
CA THR A 92 12.71 4.77 -1.17
C THR A 92 11.92 5.95 -0.62
N ASP A 93 12.11 6.24 0.68
CA ASP A 93 11.58 7.43 1.31
C ASP A 93 12.36 8.68 0.85
N GLU A 94 11.65 9.59 0.21
CA GLU A 94 12.12 10.90 -0.25
C GLU A 94 11.26 12.02 0.38
N GLY A 95 10.52 11.72 1.46
CA GLY A 95 9.60 12.64 2.12
C GLY A 95 8.25 12.83 1.44
N GLN A 96 7.93 12.03 0.43
CA GLN A 96 6.66 12.02 -0.29
C GLN A 96 5.53 11.36 0.53
N PHE A 97 4.29 11.59 0.13
CA PHE A 97 3.17 10.74 0.55
C PHE A 97 3.27 9.35 -0.07
N HIS A 98 2.80 8.33 0.67
CA HIS A 98 2.90 6.95 0.23
C HIS A 98 1.68 6.12 0.61
N LEU A 99 1.19 5.34 -0.36
CA LEU A 99 0.13 4.35 -0.15
C LEU A 99 0.71 2.95 -0.29
N HIS A 100 0.40 2.09 0.65
CA HIS A 100 0.90 0.71 0.67
C HIS A 100 -0.13 -0.26 1.25
N GLY A 101 0.17 -1.54 1.20
CA GLY A 101 -0.54 -2.61 1.90
C GLY A 101 0.44 -3.44 2.72
N HIS A 102 0.48 -4.74 2.47
CA HIS A 102 1.42 -5.72 3.00
C HIS A 102 1.37 -5.96 4.51
N ILE A 103 1.44 -4.92 5.31
CA ILE A 103 1.58 -5.03 6.77
C ILE A 103 0.28 -5.45 7.48
N HIS A 104 -0.85 -5.43 6.78
CA HIS A 104 -2.16 -5.80 7.31
C HIS A 104 -2.48 -5.08 8.62
N SER A 105 -2.24 -3.78 8.69
CA SER A 105 -2.62 -2.99 9.87
C SER A 105 -4.13 -3.10 10.12
N GLY A 106 -4.54 -2.97 11.37
CA GLY A 106 -5.95 -3.07 11.72
C GLY A 106 -6.16 -3.23 13.21
N PRO A 107 -7.40 -3.32 13.67
CA PRO A 107 -7.74 -3.28 15.09
C PRO A 107 -7.15 -4.43 15.89
N ASN A 108 -6.83 -5.55 15.24
CA ASN A 108 -6.32 -6.76 15.89
C ASN A 108 -4.78 -6.89 15.80
N ASN A 109 -4.09 -5.88 15.28
CA ASN A 109 -2.65 -5.91 15.21
C ASN A 109 -2.06 -4.57 15.69
N LYS A 110 -0.77 -4.60 16.09
CA LYS A 110 -0.09 -3.43 16.65
C LYS A 110 0.48 -2.48 15.59
N LYS A 111 0.28 -2.79 14.31
CA LYS A 111 0.84 -2.02 13.19
C LYS A 111 0.00 -0.77 12.93
N LEU A 112 0.67 0.31 12.56
CA LEU A 112 0.02 1.59 12.34
C LEU A 112 -0.62 1.65 10.95
N ARG A 113 -1.89 2.06 10.91
CA ARG A 113 -2.59 2.36 9.66
C ARG A 113 -2.04 3.61 8.99
N PHE A 114 -1.74 4.63 9.80
CA PHE A 114 -1.08 5.86 9.36
C PHE A 114 0.27 5.97 10.03
N ASP A 115 1.25 6.37 9.26
CA ASP A 115 2.61 6.48 9.72
C ASP A 115 3.32 7.65 9.04
N GLY A 116 3.25 8.84 9.67
CA GLY A 116 3.68 10.07 9.05
C GLY A 116 2.94 10.29 7.73
N LYS A 117 3.67 10.26 6.63
CA LYS A 117 3.13 10.37 5.27
C LYS A 117 2.83 9.04 4.61
N GLN A 118 2.76 7.94 5.36
CA GLN A 118 2.41 6.61 4.85
C GLN A 118 1.01 6.19 5.31
N PHE A 119 0.27 5.53 4.42
CA PHE A 119 -1.07 5.04 4.68
C PHE A 119 -1.23 3.59 4.19
N ASP A 120 -1.57 2.67 5.10
CA ASP A 120 -1.98 1.31 4.74
C ASP A 120 -3.40 1.31 4.16
N VAL A 121 -3.47 1.25 2.83
CA VAL A 121 -4.73 1.21 2.07
C VAL A 121 -5.30 -0.21 1.93
N GLY A 122 -4.63 -1.21 2.47
CA GLY A 122 -5.07 -2.59 2.47
C GLY A 122 -6.47 -2.74 3.10
N VAL A 123 -7.29 -3.61 2.53
CA VAL A 123 -8.68 -3.80 3.01
C VAL A 123 -8.79 -4.22 4.48
N PRO A 124 -7.86 -5.02 5.06
CA PRO A 124 -7.90 -5.32 6.49
C PRO A 124 -7.79 -4.07 7.39
N ALA A 125 -6.95 -3.11 6.97
CA ALA A 125 -6.77 -1.83 7.66
C ALA A 125 -8.00 -0.91 7.56
N ASN A 126 -8.88 -1.16 6.59
CA ASN A 126 -9.97 -0.28 6.18
C ASN A 126 -11.36 -0.94 6.30
N LYS A 127 -11.56 -1.75 7.35
CA LYS A 127 -12.84 -2.42 7.62
C LYS A 127 -13.32 -3.30 6.45
N TYR A 128 -12.38 -3.96 5.78
CA TYR A 128 -12.61 -4.84 4.62
C TYR A 128 -13.36 -4.17 3.46
N ARG A 129 -13.11 -2.88 3.23
CA ARG A 129 -13.64 -2.14 2.09
C ARG A 129 -12.52 -1.41 1.32
N PRO A 130 -12.69 -1.19 0.01
CA PRO A 130 -11.82 -0.30 -0.75
C PRO A 130 -11.96 1.15 -0.27
N LEU A 131 -10.91 1.94 -0.46
CA LEU A 131 -10.93 3.38 -0.19
C LEU A 131 -11.27 4.15 -1.46
N HIS A 132 -12.05 5.21 -1.30
CA HIS A 132 -12.28 6.19 -2.35
C HIS A 132 -11.18 7.26 -2.34
N ILE A 133 -10.87 7.84 -3.50
CA ILE A 133 -9.81 8.86 -3.64
C ILE A 133 -10.01 10.05 -2.67
N SER A 134 -11.24 10.47 -2.42
CA SER A 134 -11.55 11.55 -1.49
C SER A 134 -11.13 11.28 -0.04
N GLU A 135 -11.00 10.02 0.35
CA GLU A 135 -10.49 9.64 1.67
C GLU A 135 -8.97 9.85 1.74
N ILE A 136 -8.27 9.61 0.62
CA ILE A 136 -6.84 9.88 0.50
C ILE A 136 -6.59 11.39 0.51
N GLU A 137 -7.38 12.16 -0.23
CA GLU A 137 -7.31 13.63 -0.21
C GLU A 137 -7.51 14.20 1.18
N SER A 138 -8.52 13.70 1.91
CA SER A 138 -8.79 14.09 3.30
C SER A 138 -7.62 13.75 4.22
N TRP A 139 -7.02 12.56 4.07
CA TRP A 139 -5.85 12.16 4.84
C TRP A 139 -4.64 13.05 4.55
N ILE A 140 -4.36 13.37 3.28
CA ILE A 140 -3.27 14.29 2.89
C ILE A 140 -3.47 15.64 3.55
N ALA A 141 -4.66 16.22 3.43
CA ALA A 141 -4.99 17.52 4.04
C ALA A 141 -4.78 17.51 5.56
N LYS A 142 -5.29 16.50 6.26
CA LYS A 142 -5.13 16.34 7.71
C LYS A 142 -3.66 16.17 8.11
N THR A 143 -2.90 15.40 7.34
CA THR A 143 -1.46 15.18 7.60
C THR A 143 -0.67 16.48 7.48
N LYS A 144 -0.96 17.29 6.47
CA LYS A 144 -0.34 18.63 6.31
C LYS A 144 -0.64 19.58 7.47
N LEU A 145 -1.80 19.42 8.09
CA LEU A 145 -2.21 20.20 9.28
C LEU A 145 -1.70 19.58 10.60
N GLY A 146 -0.94 18.49 10.55
CA GLY A 146 -0.47 17.78 11.73
C GLY A 146 -1.56 17.07 12.55
N LEU A 147 -2.73 16.84 11.93
CA LEU A 147 -3.89 16.22 12.58
C LEU A 147 -3.91 14.68 12.50
N THR A 148 -3.07 14.09 11.66
CA THR A 148 -2.89 12.63 11.55
C THR A 148 -1.56 12.25 12.19
N LYS A 149 -1.53 12.15 13.50
CA LYS A 149 -0.43 11.52 14.22
C LYS A 149 -0.87 10.12 14.61
N TYR A 150 -0.26 9.08 14.05
CA TYR A 150 -0.34 7.69 14.53
C TYR A 150 -1.75 7.22 14.97
N VAL A 151 -2.56 6.77 14.06
CA VAL A 151 -3.83 6.08 14.40
C VAL A 151 -3.57 4.58 14.35
N LYS A 152 -3.70 3.93 15.53
CA LYS A 152 -3.74 2.47 15.63
C LYS A 152 -5.00 1.93 15.00
#